data_9251e6a13ed63860459fdad3f049ea16
#
_entry.id   9251e6a13ed63860459fdad3f049ea16
#
_cell.length_a   1.000
_cell.length_b   1.000
_cell.length_c   1.000
_cell.angle_alpha   90.00
_cell.angle_beta   90.00
_cell.angle_gamma   90.00
#
_symmetry.space_group_name_H-M   'P 1'
#
loop_
_entity.id
_entity.type
_entity.pdbx_description
1 polymer ?
#
loop_
_entity_poly.entity_id
_entity_poly.type
_entity_poly.pdbx_seq_one_letter_code
_entity_poly.pdbx_strand_id
1 'polypeptide(L)'
;MALSHTRFTQGYNNCPAETEQLLCMWDENSQSPRFFWSYVCGFGNAASVVSFCRLPELVSRFTARLFATFTRAYIDDYLQPDFKIANNSSQEVLAFIHHAIGVPLAACLHESCANCNKSPKDLVTGNLPKCKRRRFHHTQEELGVIINMKNAHKGFIDFCPKPGRCERILDDLDACQSRGLLPPHEAEEILGRLGFVTHSSIFGGVARAPTLPFYRRAYKRSLDGLSADLSTCWTTKMDQALEFLHAILHKDRLPHRRVFFNDQPPALGYSDAQGETYGIGLVTFDPFDLQIGIPGRFSATIIPAWLLDRLRLIHPRDDDQGIIACVELVGAISLLLTYPDNFAHRRAFLFQDNSCAFAAMVSGRSSSISLNEVANIYHLIAAALGIDVWVEWCASEAMIADMPSRLDSAHKHHEKFKNLKLAERAAVFPTPKEWDDPISFYFSLRRKFGSKLIS
;
A
#
# COMPACT_ATOMS: atom_id res chain seq x y z
N MET A 1 -9.71 -13.04 16.82
CA MET A 1 -10.33 -12.02 15.98
C MET A 1 -10.82 -12.66 14.70
N ALA A 2 -11.98 -12.27 14.20
CA ALA A 2 -12.58 -12.86 13.01
C ALA A 2 -13.29 -11.76 12.19
N LEU A 3 -13.52 -12.01 10.91
CA LEU A 3 -14.10 -11.05 9.96
C LEU A 3 -15.45 -11.56 9.45
N SER A 4 -16.41 -10.66 9.25
CA SER A 4 -17.67 -10.94 8.58
C SER A 4 -17.88 -9.97 7.41
N HIS A 5 -18.68 -10.41 6.45
CA HIS A 5 -19.04 -9.65 5.25
C HIS A 5 -20.55 -9.59 5.10
N THR A 6 -21.07 -8.43 4.76
CA THR A 6 -22.50 -8.20 4.54
C THR A 6 -22.70 -7.18 3.43
N ARG A 7 -23.54 -7.49 2.44
CA ARG A 7 -23.86 -6.61 1.31
C ARG A 7 -25.17 -5.87 1.48
N PHE A 8 -25.23 -4.67 0.96
CA PHE A 8 -26.40 -3.81 0.90
C PHE A 8 -26.95 -3.71 -0.53
N THR A 9 -28.28 -3.75 -0.71
CA THR A 9 -28.89 -3.90 -2.05
C THR A 9 -29.96 -2.87 -2.42
N GLN A 10 -30.15 -1.79 -1.63
CA GLN A 10 -31.17 -0.79 -1.95
C GLN A 10 -30.59 0.48 -2.59
N GLY A 11 -31.27 0.97 -3.62
CA GLY A 11 -31.02 2.29 -4.20
C GLY A 11 -31.46 3.41 -3.28
N TYR A 12 -30.75 4.52 -3.34
CA TYR A 12 -31.03 5.73 -2.56
C TYR A 12 -31.91 6.68 -3.32
N ASN A 13 -32.94 7.26 -2.61
CA ASN A 13 -33.60 8.47 -3.06
C ASN A 13 -32.72 9.67 -2.72
N ASN A 14 -32.29 10.42 -3.74
CA ASN A 14 -31.50 11.61 -3.59
C ASN A 14 -32.37 12.89 -3.51
N CYS A 15 -31.74 13.93 -2.95
CA CYS A 15 -32.30 15.27 -3.04
C CYS A 15 -32.47 15.68 -4.53
N PRO A 16 -33.62 16.16 -4.97
CA PRO A 16 -33.95 16.36 -6.39
C PRO A 16 -33.00 17.27 -7.17
N ALA A 17 -32.28 18.16 -6.49
CA ALA A 17 -31.50 19.20 -7.15
C ALA A 17 -30.13 18.71 -7.71
N GLU A 18 -29.62 17.54 -7.28
CA GLU A 18 -28.23 17.14 -7.61
C GLU A 18 -28.13 15.88 -8.48
N THR A 19 -29.22 15.18 -8.76
CA THR A 19 -29.16 13.83 -9.36
C THR A 19 -30.29 13.52 -10.35
N GLU A 20 -30.85 14.51 -10.96
CA GLU A 20 -31.83 14.29 -12.03
C GLU A 20 -31.11 13.66 -13.24
N GLN A 21 -31.29 12.36 -13.44
CA GLN A 21 -30.84 11.67 -14.61
C GLN A 21 -31.97 11.43 -15.57
N LEU A 22 -31.82 11.92 -16.80
CA LEU A 22 -32.75 11.61 -17.88
C LEU A 22 -32.34 10.27 -18.48
N LEU A 23 -33.15 9.26 -18.26
CA LEU A 23 -33.00 7.95 -18.88
C LEU A 23 -33.75 7.89 -20.19
N CYS A 24 -33.07 7.48 -21.25
CA CYS A 24 -33.73 7.20 -22.53
C CYS A 24 -33.81 5.68 -22.71
N MET A 25 -34.99 5.15 -22.86
CA MET A 25 -35.24 3.73 -23.13
C MET A 25 -36.03 3.59 -24.42
N TRP A 26 -35.69 2.61 -25.22
CA TRP A 26 -36.46 2.25 -26.41
C TRP A 26 -37.75 1.51 -25.98
N ASP A 27 -38.92 2.02 -26.37
CA ASP A 27 -40.20 1.36 -26.13
C ASP A 27 -40.58 0.54 -27.40
N GLU A 28 -40.55 -0.77 -27.24
CA GLU A 28 -40.86 -1.69 -28.34
C GLU A 28 -42.31 -1.59 -28.79
N ASN A 29 -43.23 -1.22 -27.92
CA ASN A 29 -44.66 -1.11 -28.27
C ASN A 29 -44.96 0.14 -29.11
N SER A 30 -44.34 1.25 -28.78
CA SER A 30 -44.52 2.52 -29.51
C SER A 30 -43.47 2.76 -30.59
N GLN A 31 -42.49 1.86 -30.72
CA GLN A 31 -41.32 1.98 -31.64
C GLN A 31 -40.66 3.35 -31.58
N SER A 32 -40.53 3.90 -30.38
CA SER A 32 -40.01 5.24 -30.15
C SER A 32 -39.19 5.33 -28.85
N PRO A 33 -38.21 6.25 -28.74
CA PRO A 33 -37.53 6.50 -27.49
C PRO A 33 -38.48 7.15 -26.48
N ARG A 34 -38.51 6.62 -25.27
CA ARG A 34 -39.15 7.24 -24.10
C ARG A 34 -38.14 7.78 -23.13
N PHE A 35 -38.44 8.93 -22.54
CA PHE A 35 -37.56 9.60 -21.58
C PHE A 35 -38.23 9.54 -20.20
N PHE A 36 -37.40 9.15 -19.20
CA PHE A 36 -37.84 9.02 -17.81
C PHE A 36 -36.85 9.81 -16.92
N TRP A 37 -37.42 10.53 -15.96
CA TRP A 37 -36.59 11.09 -14.89
C TRP A 37 -36.30 10.02 -13.86
N SER A 38 -34.99 9.80 -13.57
CA SER A 38 -34.59 8.92 -12.49
C SER A 38 -34.29 9.75 -11.24
N TYR A 39 -35.00 9.43 -10.17
CA TYR A 39 -34.84 10.04 -8.85
C TYR A 39 -33.96 9.19 -7.94
N VAL A 40 -33.25 8.19 -8.46
CA VAL A 40 -32.36 7.32 -7.74
C VAL A 40 -30.95 7.41 -8.29
N CYS A 41 -29.94 7.17 -7.45
CA CYS A 41 -28.56 7.09 -7.89
C CYS A 41 -28.37 5.95 -8.89
N GLY A 42 -28.06 6.29 -10.14
CA GLY A 42 -27.74 5.30 -11.18
C GLY A 42 -26.36 4.67 -10.95
N PHE A 43 -26.24 3.37 -11.29
CA PHE A 43 -24.95 2.71 -11.32
C PHE A 43 -24.04 3.34 -12.39
N GLY A 44 -22.74 3.45 -12.08
CA GLY A 44 -21.73 3.97 -13.00
C GLY A 44 -21.48 5.48 -12.93
N ASN A 45 -22.29 6.24 -12.20
CA ASN A 45 -22.05 7.66 -11.96
C ASN A 45 -21.20 7.85 -10.69
N ALA A 46 -20.06 8.56 -10.79
CA ALA A 46 -19.16 8.81 -9.66
C ALA A 46 -19.88 9.57 -8.51
N ALA A 47 -20.75 10.54 -8.81
CA ALA A 47 -21.55 11.26 -7.81
C ALA A 47 -22.49 10.33 -7.05
N SER A 48 -23.06 9.32 -7.73
CA SER A 48 -23.91 8.31 -7.09
C SER A 48 -23.13 7.46 -6.09
N VAL A 49 -21.90 7.06 -6.43
CA VAL A 49 -21.03 6.30 -5.53
C VAL A 49 -20.69 7.13 -4.29
N VAL A 50 -20.30 8.39 -4.46
CA VAL A 50 -19.97 9.29 -3.35
C VAL A 50 -21.16 9.49 -2.43
N SER A 51 -22.36 9.73 -2.99
CA SER A 51 -23.61 9.91 -2.22
C SER A 51 -23.98 8.63 -1.47
N PHE A 52 -23.86 7.48 -2.12
CA PHE A 52 -24.13 6.18 -1.51
C PHE A 52 -23.19 5.88 -0.35
N CYS A 53 -21.88 6.16 -0.48
CA CYS A 53 -20.87 5.86 0.55
C CYS A 53 -21.09 6.64 1.86
N ARG A 54 -21.87 7.73 1.86
CA ARG A 54 -22.19 8.50 3.07
C ARG A 54 -22.92 7.66 4.13
N LEU A 55 -23.86 6.79 3.70
CA LEU A 55 -24.59 5.97 4.66
C LEU A 55 -23.75 4.86 5.28
N PRO A 56 -23.04 4.02 4.50
CA PRO A 56 -22.14 3.04 5.06
C PRO A 56 -21.10 3.65 6.03
N GLU A 57 -20.59 4.83 5.72
CA GLU A 57 -19.68 5.56 6.63
C GLU A 57 -20.39 6.01 7.91
N LEU A 58 -21.63 6.52 7.83
CA LEU A 58 -22.42 6.88 8.98
C LEU A 58 -22.70 5.66 9.88
N VAL A 59 -23.07 4.53 9.29
CA VAL A 59 -23.28 3.26 10.00
C VAL A 59 -21.99 2.81 10.69
N SER A 60 -20.85 2.88 10.00
CA SER A 60 -19.54 2.55 10.57
C SER A 60 -19.18 3.43 11.78
N ARG A 61 -19.53 4.71 11.73
CA ARG A 61 -19.34 5.64 12.86
C ARG A 61 -20.30 5.34 14.02
N PHE A 62 -21.54 4.98 13.75
CA PHE A 62 -22.50 4.60 14.80
C PHE A 62 -22.07 3.31 15.50
N THR A 63 -21.65 2.27 14.76
CA THR A 63 -21.15 1.02 15.35
C THR A 63 -19.96 1.29 16.28
N ALA A 64 -19.02 2.13 15.85
CA ALA A 64 -17.85 2.47 16.64
C ALA A 64 -18.20 3.32 17.89
N ARG A 65 -19.03 4.36 17.73
CA ARG A 65 -19.32 5.35 18.78
C ARG A 65 -20.30 4.86 19.83
N LEU A 66 -21.34 4.13 19.42
CA LEU A 66 -22.42 3.71 20.31
C LEU A 66 -22.21 2.31 20.90
N PHE A 67 -21.49 1.45 20.19
CA PHE A 67 -21.36 0.03 20.55
C PHE A 67 -19.94 -0.45 20.67
N ALA A 68 -18.95 0.43 20.48
CA ALA A 68 -17.51 0.10 20.49
C ALA A 68 -17.16 -1.08 19.55
N THR A 69 -17.93 -1.26 18.47
CA THR A 69 -17.68 -2.29 17.45
C THR A 69 -17.01 -1.68 16.24
N PHE A 70 -15.95 -2.33 15.76
CA PHE A 70 -15.26 -1.86 14.58
C PHE A 70 -15.98 -2.38 13.31
N THR A 71 -16.43 -1.46 12.49
CA THR A 71 -17.04 -1.76 11.19
C THR A 71 -16.39 -0.89 10.13
N ARG A 72 -15.97 -1.48 9.02
CA ARG A 72 -15.49 -0.76 7.82
C ARG A 72 -16.41 -1.08 6.67
N ALA A 73 -16.82 -0.05 5.97
CA ALA A 73 -17.61 -0.17 4.75
C ALA A 73 -16.70 -0.01 3.52
N TYR A 74 -16.98 -0.80 2.49
CA TYR A 74 -16.49 -0.59 1.14
C TYR A 74 -17.70 -0.62 0.21
N ILE A 75 -18.16 0.56 -0.18
CA ILE A 75 -19.41 0.75 -0.95
C ILE A 75 -20.59 0.06 -0.23
N ASP A 76 -20.97 -1.14 -0.66
CA ASP A 76 -22.11 -1.92 -0.15
C ASP A 76 -21.71 -3.11 0.75
N ASP A 77 -20.42 -3.34 0.91
CA ASP A 77 -19.87 -4.43 1.71
C ASP A 77 -19.37 -3.94 3.08
N TYR A 78 -19.71 -4.66 4.15
CA TYR A 78 -19.23 -4.35 5.50
C TYR A 78 -18.26 -5.42 5.99
N LEU A 79 -17.13 -4.96 6.49
CA LEU A 79 -16.09 -5.78 7.10
C LEU A 79 -16.04 -5.51 8.60
N GLN A 80 -16.20 -6.56 9.41
CA GLN A 80 -16.19 -6.47 10.87
C GLN A 80 -15.20 -7.46 11.47
N PRO A 81 -14.09 -7.00 12.04
CA PRO A 81 -13.26 -7.82 12.91
C PRO A 81 -13.91 -7.89 14.30
N ASP A 82 -13.95 -9.09 14.89
CA ASP A 82 -14.49 -9.28 16.23
C ASP A 82 -13.72 -10.34 17.00
N PHE A 83 -13.83 -10.31 18.33
CA PHE A 83 -13.28 -11.35 19.20
C PHE A 83 -14.19 -12.57 19.21
N LYS A 84 -13.62 -13.76 19.29
CA LYS A 84 -14.39 -15.01 19.36
C LYS A 84 -15.40 -15.02 20.52
N ILE A 85 -15.05 -14.40 21.63
CA ILE A 85 -15.92 -14.31 22.82
C ILE A 85 -17.17 -13.43 22.58
N ALA A 86 -17.11 -12.51 21.62
CA ALA A 86 -18.23 -11.62 21.29
C ALA A 86 -19.37 -12.32 20.54
N ASN A 87 -19.16 -13.56 20.08
CA ASN A 87 -20.19 -14.47 19.52
C ASN A 87 -21.16 -13.80 18.53
N ASN A 88 -20.64 -13.14 17.51
CA ASN A 88 -21.39 -12.40 16.47
C ASN A 88 -22.07 -11.09 16.93
N SER A 89 -21.84 -10.58 18.13
CA SER A 89 -22.49 -9.37 18.64
C SER A 89 -22.27 -8.16 17.73
N SER A 90 -21.11 -8.03 17.09
CA SER A 90 -20.87 -6.95 16.12
C SER A 90 -21.79 -7.04 14.88
N GLN A 91 -22.13 -8.23 14.41
CA GLN A 91 -23.09 -8.42 13.31
C GLN A 91 -24.51 -8.07 13.75
N GLU A 92 -24.89 -8.38 14.98
CA GLU A 92 -26.19 -8.03 15.54
C GLU A 92 -26.34 -6.51 15.70
N VAL A 93 -25.29 -5.86 16.19
CA VAL A 93 -25.20 -4.38 16.26
C VAL A 93 -25.38 -3.75 14.87
N LEU A 94 -24.67 -4.25 13.86
CA LEU A 94 -24.80 -3.75 12.49
C LEU A 94 -26.24 -3.92 11.98
N ALA A 95 -26.83 -5.09 12.22
CA ALA A 95 -28.21 -5.38 11.84
C ALA A 95 -29.22 -4.48 12.55
N PHE A 96 -29.03 -4.26 13.86
CA PHE A 96 -29.85 -3.36 14.67
C PHE A 96 -29.82 -1.92 14.13
N ILE A 97 -28.62 -1.38 13.84
CA ILE A 97 -28.49 -0.02 13.29
C ILE A 97 -29.21 0.08 11.93
N HIS A 98 -28.99 -0.88 11.04
CA HIS A 98 -29.64 -0.90 9.74
C HIS A 98 -31.16 -0.98 9.84
N HIS A 99 -31.68 -1.78 10.79
CA HIS A 99 -33.10 -1.84 11.07
C HIS A 99 -33.63 -0.49 11.59
N ALA A 100 -32.91 0.13 12.56
CA ALA A 100 -33.30 1.39 13.18
C ALA A 100 -33.35 2.56 12.17
N ILE A 101 -32.52 2.56 11.15
CA ILE A 101 -32.53 3.58 10.08
C ILE A 101 -33.42 3.22 8.89
N GLY A 102 -34.15 2.10 8.97
CA GLY A 102 -35.09 1.66 7.92
C GLY A 102 -34.45 1.14 6.64
N VAL A 103 -33.15 0.76 6.68
CA VAL A 103 -32.36 0.33 5.52
C VAL A 103 -31.89 -1.11 5.73
N PRO A 104 -32.70 -2.12 5.35
CA PRO A 104 -32.42 -3.51 5.68
C PRO A 104 -31.17 -4.04 4.98
N LEU A 105 -30.41 -4.88 5.70
CA LEU A 105 -29.32 -5.65 5.14
C LEU A 105 -29.84 -6.77 4.25
N ALA A 106 -29.10 -7.07 3.18
CA ALA A 106 -29.35 -8.24 2.32
C ALA A 106 -28.94 -9.58 2.96
N ALA A 107 -28.71 -9.58 4.28
CA ALA A 107 -28.28 -10.73 5.04
C ALA A 107 -29.39 -11.23 5.96
N CYS A 108 -29.44 -12.55 6.15
CA CYS A 108 -30.32 -13.17 7.12
C CYS A 108 -29.80 -12.88 8.54
N LEU A 109 -30.71 -12.43 9.43
CA LEU A 109 -30.38 -12.11 10.82
C LEU A 109 -30.62 -13.26 11.80
N HIS A 110 -31.24 -14.35 11.35
CA HIS A 110 -31.59 -15.47 12.22
C HIS A 110 -30.45 -16.46 12.38
N GLU A 111 -30.10 -16.81 13.60
CA GLU A 111 -29.14 -17.86 13.92
C GLU A 111 -29.53 -19.23 13.34
N SER A 112 -30.84 -19.46 13.14
CA SER A 112 -31.42 -20.69 12.60
C SER A 112 -31.59 -20.70 11.09
N CYS A 113 -31.04 -19.74 10.37
CA CYS A 113 -31.15 -19.73 8.90
C CYS A 113 -30.49 -20.96 8.30
N ALA A 114 -31.29 -21.84 7.70
CA ALA A 114 -30.81 -23.05 7.04
C ALA A 114 -29.76 -22.75 5.93
N ASN A 115 -29.84 -21.58 5.29
CA ASN A 115 -28.92 -21.16 4.25
C ASN A 115 -27.57 -20.64 4.80
N CYS A 116 -27.57 -20.06 6.01
CA CYS A 116 -26.33 -19.61 6.67
C CYS A 116 -25.52 -20.79 7.21
N ASN A 117 -26.16 -21.91 7.46
CA ASN A 117 -25.55 -23.12 8.06
C ASN A 117 -25.05 -24.12 7.01
N LYS A 118 -25.42 -23.96 5.75
CA LYS A 118 -24.97 -24.84 4.66
C LYS A 118 -23.58 -24.47 4.16
N SER A 119 -22.79 -25.48 3.83
CA SER A 119 -21.50 -25.24 3.16
C SER A 119 -21.72 -24.61 1.78
N PRO A 120 -20.75 -23.87 1.22
CA PRO A 120 -20.85 -23.31 -0.13
C PRO A 120 -21.16 -24.37 -1.21
N LYS A 121 -20.86 -25.64 -0.97
CA LYS A 121 -21.15 -26.77 -1.89
C LYS A 121 -22.64 -27.16 -1.88
N ASP A 122 -23.35 -26.93 -0.77
CA ASP A 122 -24.74 -27.32 -0.62
C ASP A 122 -25.73 -26.29 -1.20
N LEU A 123 -25.23 -25.10 -1.60
CA LEU A 123 -26.04 -23.99 -2.13
C LEU A 123 -26.31 -24.07 -3.65
N VAL A 124 -25.81 -25.10 -4.34
CA VAL A 124 -25.85 -25.18 -5.80
C VAL A 124 -27.21 -25.60 -6.37
N THR A 125 -28.16 -26.07 -5.56
CA THR A 125 -29.37 -26.75 -6.06
C THR A 125 -30.72 -26.11 -5.69
N GLY A 126 -30.81 -24.86 -5.32
CA GLY A 126 -32.12 -24.27 -4.97
C GLY A 126 -32.26 -22.78 -5.23
N ASN A 127 -33.42 -22.38 -5.78
CA ASN A 127 -33.86 -20.99 -6.03
C ASN A 127 -34.08 -20.14 -4.77
N LEU A 128 -33.44 -20.43 -3.67
CA LEU A 128 -33.52 -19.63 -2.44
C LEU A 128 -32.49 -18.49 -2.51
N PRO A 129 -32.84 -17.28 -2.09
CA PRO A 129 -31.90 -16.17 -2.05
C PRO A 129 -30.69 -16.55 -1.20
N LYS A 130 -29.49 -16.48 -1.79
CA LYS A 130 -28.23 -16.78 -1.12
C LYS A 130 -28.08 -15.80 0.03
N CYS A 131 -27.99 -16.30 1.26
CA CYS A 131 -27.65 -15.48 2.40
C CYS A 131 -26.23 -14.91 2.20
N LYS A 132 -26.11 -13.59 2.25
CA LYS A 132 -24.83 -12.89 2.05
C LYS A 132 -24.04 -12.72 3.35
N ARG A 133 -24.63 -13.09 4.50
CA ARG A 133 -23.91 -13.12 5.77
C ARG A 133 -22.84 -14.19 5.74
N ARG A 134 -21.60 -13.83 6.05
CA ARG A 134 -20.50 -14.79 6.23
C ARG A 134 -20.18 -14.92 7.71
N ARG A 135 -19.93 -16.16 8.14
CA ARG A 135 -19.46 -16.44 9.50
C ARG A 135 -18.09 -15.86 9.75
N PHE A 136 -17.78 -15.60 10.99
CA PHE A 136 -16.45 -15.21 11.41
C PHE A 136 -15.44 -16.33 11.21
N HIS A 137 -14.35 -16.03 10.51
CA HIS A 137 -13.22 -16.92 10.27
C HIS A 137 -11.90 -16.20 10.51
N HIS A 138 -10.87 -16.98 10.88
CA HIS A 138 -9.50 -16.43 10.98
C HIS A 138 -8.90 -16.05 9.63
N THR A 139 -9.47 -16.51 8.53
CA THR A 139 -9.05 -16.19 7.18
C THR A 139 -10.28 -15.85 6.36
N GLN A 140 -10.32 -14.65 5.81
CA GLN A 140 -11.44 -14.14 5.03
C GLN A 140 -10.93 -13.59 3.70
N GLU A 141 -11.65 -13.87 2.61
CA GLU A 141 -11.43 -13.25 1.31
C GLU A 141 -12.35 -12.04 1.16
N GLU A 142 -11.77 -10.86 0.95
CA GLU A 142 -12.48 -9.61 0.67
C GLU A 142 -11.90 -8.93 -0.57
N LEU A 143 -12.74 -8.67 -1.56
CA LEU A 143 -12.36 -8.00 -2.81
C LEU A 143 -11.15 -8.64 -3.50
N GLY A 144 -10.93 -9.95 -3.28
CA GLY A 144 -9.80 -10.68 -3.84
C GLY A 144 -8.48 -10.49 -3.07
N VAL A 145 -8.54 -9.97 -1.85
CA VAL A 145 -7.48 -10.03 -0.84
C VAL A 145 -7.86 -11.04 0.22
N ILE A 146 -6.91 -11.88 0.60
CA ILE A 146 -7.06 -12.77 1.75
C ILE A 146 -6.50 -12.04 2.97
N ILE A 147 -7.35 -11.83 3.97
CA ILE A 147 -6.98 -11.30 5.27
C ILE A 147 -6.81 -12.48 6.20
N ASN A 148 -5.58 -12.72 6.64
CA ASN A 148 -5.23 -13.85 7.50
C ASN A 148 -4.93 -13.37 8.92
N MET A 149 -5.82 -13.70 9.85
CA MET A 149 -5.78 -13.31 11.25
C MET A 149 -5.34 -14.44 12.17
N LYS A 150 -4.85 -15.58 11.65
CA LYS A 150 -4.41 -16.72 12.46
C LYS A 150 -3.37 -16.33 13.51
N ASN A 151 -2.51 -15.36 13.17
CA ASN A 151 -1.46 -14.85 14.02
C ASN A 151 -1.84 -13.55 14.76
N ALA A 152 -3.12 -13.18 14.79
CA ALA A 152 -3.58 -11.98 15.50
C ALA A 152 -3.21 -12.00 16.99
N HIS A 153 -3.16 -13.16 17.62
CA HIS A 153 -2.70 -13.34 19.00
C HIS A 153 -1.20 -13.04 19.19
N LYS A 154 -0.41 -13.07 18.11
CA LYS A 154 1.00 -12.65 18.09
C LYS A 154 1.18 -11.16 17.75
N GLY A 155 0.07 -10.42 17.59
CA GLY A 155 0.06 -8.99 17.33
C GLY A 155 0.24 -8.59 15.86
N PHE A 156 -0.10 -9.45 14.89
CA PHE A 156 -0.05 -9.07 13.47
C PHE A 156 -1.12 -9.78 12.60
N ILE A 157 -1.42 -9.15 11.48
CA ILE A 157 -2.33 -9.64 10.44
C ILE A 157 -1.61 -9.63 9.10
N ASP A 158 -1.75 -10.70 8.32
CA ASP A 158 -1.19 -10.81 6.98
C ASP A 158 -2.27 -10.58 5.91
N PHE A 159 -1.91 -9.86 4.86
CA PHE A 159 -2.71 -9.62 3.67
C PHE A 159 -2.04 -10.30 2.48
N CYS A 160 -2.79 -11.14 1.77
CA CYS A 160 -2.29 -11.90 0.63
C CYS A 160 -3.23 -11.73 -0.56
N PRO A 161 -2.75 -11.75 -1.80
CA PRO A 161 -3.63 -11.81 -2.96
C PRO A 161 -4.36 -13.16 -3.01
N LYS A 162 -5.56 -13.14 -3.60
CA LYS A 162 -6.29 -14.38 -3.89
C LYS A 162 -5.43 -15.31 -4.76
N PRO A 163 -5.41 -16.63 -4.49
CA PRO A 163 -4.72 -17.60 -5.33
C PRO A 163 -5.12 -17.49 -6.80
N GLY A 164 -4.17 -17.63 -7.70
CA GLY A 164 -4.36 -17.48 -9.15
C GLY A 164 -4.51 -16.04 -9.65
N ARG A 165 -4.43 -15.01 -8.77
CA ARG A 165 -4.54 -13.62 -9.21
C ARG A 165 -3.23 -13.10 -9.79
N CYS A 166 -2.11 -13.39 -9.13
CA CYS A 166 -0.79 -13.00 -9.61
C CYS A 166 -0.46 -13.74 -10.92
N GLU A 167 -0.71 -15.03 -10.95
CA GLU A 167 -0.49 -15.87 -12.11
C GLU A 167 -1.24 -15.33 -13.34
N ARG A 168 -2.53 -15.03 -13.21
CA ARG A 168 -3.32 -14.44 -14.31
C ARG A 168 -2.78 -13.11 -14.81
N ILE A 169 -2.25 -12.25 -13.92
CA ILE A 169 -1.65 -10.98 -14.32
C ILE A 169 -0.40 -11.24 -15.15
N LEU A 170 0.43 -12.20 -14.73
CA LEU A 170 1.64 -12.57 -15.45
C LEU A 170 1.31 -13.21 -16.81
N ASP A 171 0.36 -14.15 -16.86
CA ASP A 171 -0.10 -14.80 -18.09
C ASP A 171 -0.60 -13.75 -19.11
N ASP A 172 -1.38 -12.76 -18.68
CA ASP A 172 -1.86 -11.69 -19.55
C ASP A 172 -0.72 -10.82 -20.09
N LEU A 173 0.26 -10.49 -19.26
CA LEU A 173 1.45 -9.73 -19.68
C LEU A 173 2.34 -10.56 -20.63
N ASP A 174 2.55 -11.84 -20.36
CA ASP A 174 3.31 -12.76 -21.23
C ASP A 174 2.64 -12.89 -22.61
N ALA A 175 1.31 -12.96 -22.64
CA ALA A 175 0.55 -12.96 -23.88
C ALA A 175 0.72 -11.64 -24.67
N CYS A 176 0.74 -10.49 -23.99
CA CYS A 176 1.01 -9.20 -24.63
C CYS A 176 2.43 -9.12 -25.16
N GLN A 177 3.43 -9.58 -24.40
CA GLN A 177 4.83 -9.66 -24.83
C GLN A 177 4.97 -10.54 -26.08
N SER A 178 4.37 -11.74 -26.07
CA SER A 178 4.43 -12.69 -27.18
C SER A 178 3.81 -12.13 -28.48
N ARG A 179 2.77 -11.30 -28.36
CA ARG A 179 2.17 -10.59 -29.49
C ARG A 179 3.00 -9.37 -29.94
N GLY A 180 3.94 -8.92 -29.13
CA GLY A 180 4.68 -7.67 -29.34
C GLY A 180 3.81 -6.41 -29.18
N LEU A 181 2.63 -6.50 -28.57
CA LEU A 181 1.63 -5.44 -28.52
C LEU A 181 0.99 -5.35 -27.12
N LEU A 182 0.82 -4.11 -26.63
CA LEU A 182 0.05 -3.79 -25.44
C LEU A 182 -0.76 -2.50 -25.69
N PRO A 183 -2.01 -2.61 -26.18
CA PRO A 183 -2.89 -1.45 -26.37
C PRO A 183 -3.18 -0.73 -25.04
N PRO A 184 -3.43 0.59 -25.05
CA PRO A 184 -3.68 1.36 -23.82
C PRO A 184 -4.80 0.81 -22.94
N HIS A 185 -5.92 0.35 -23.52
CA HIS A 185 -7.04 -0.22 -22.77
C HIS A 185 -6.67 -1.52 -22.05
N GLU A 186 -5.92 -2.43 -22.71
CA GLU A 186 -5.42 -3.67 -22.09
C GLU A 186 -4.44 -3.34 -20.95
N ALA A 187 -3.56 -2.35 -21.16
CA ALA A 187 -2.65 -1.86 -20.13
C ALA A 187 -3.42 -1.32 -18.91
N GLU A 188 -4.51 -0.59 -19.11
CA GLU A 188 -5.37 -0.06 -18.03
C GLU A 188 -6.03 -1.20 -17.24
N GLU A 189 -6.58 -2.21 -17.90
CA GLU A 189 -7.18 -3.38 -17.25
C GLU A 189 -6.16 -4.18 -16.43
N ILE A 190 -4.98 -4.45 -16.99
CA ILE A 190 -3.90 -5.17 -16.30
C ILE A 190 -3.42 -4.35 -15.09
N LEU A 191 -3.23 -3.03 -15.25
CA LEU A 191 -2.81 -2.15 -14.17
C LEU A 191 -3.86 -2.02 -13.05
N GLY A 192 -5.15 -2.05 -13.38
CA GLY A 192 -6.22 -2.09 -12.38
C GLY A 192 -6.08 -3.31 -11.47
N ARG A 193 -5.83 -4.49 -12.06
CA ARG A 193 -5.61 -5.75 -11.33
C ARG A 193 -4.28 -5.76 -10.57
N LEU A 194 -3.19 -5.31 -11.22
CA LEU A 194 -1.87 -5.22 -10.62
C LEU A 194 -1.83 -4.19 -9.49
N GLY A 195 -2.42 -3.01 -9.70
CA GLY A 195 -2.53 -1.96 -8.69
C GLY A 195 -3.24 -2.46 -7.43
N PHE A 196 -4.30 -3.24 -7.60
CA PHE A 196 -4.99 -3.84 -6.48
C PHE A 196 -4.10 -4.82 -5.68
N VAL A 197 -3.32 -5.67 -6.36
CA VAL A 197 -2.36 -6.59 -5.70
C VAL A 197 -1.29 -5.79 -4.97
N THR A 198 -0.68 -4.82 -5.63
CA THR A 198 0.46 -4.05 -5.09
C THR A 198 0.06 -3.09 -3.95
N HIS A 199 -1.20 -2.63 -3.90
CA HIS A 199 -1.66 -1.75 -2.82
C HIS A 199 -2.20 -2.52 -1.62
N SER A 200 -2.88 -3.63 -1.86
CA SER A 200 -3.68 -4.28 -0.83
C SER A 200 -2.99 -5.46 -0.17
N SER A 201 -2.19 -6.22 -0.91
CA SER A 201 -1.75 -7.54 -0.48
C SER A 201 -0.24 -7.77 -0.46
N ILE A 202 0.56 -6.86 -1.01
CA ILE A 202 2.02 -6.89 -0.86
C ILE A 202 2.51 -5.62 -0.17
N PHE A 203 3.76 -5.63 0.31
CA PHE A 203 4.33 -4.46 0.95
C PHE A 203 4.29 -3.22 0.03
N GLY A 204 3.66 -2.21 0.52
CA GLY A 204 3.38 -0.86 0.06
C GLY A 204 3.87 -0.46 -1.33
N GLY A 205 5.08 0.03 -1.49
CA GLY A 205 5.62 0.57 -2.75
C GLY A 205 6.27 -0.46 -3.69
N VAL A 206 6.42 -1.72 -3.28
CA VAL A 206 7.04 -2.75 -4.11
C VAL A 206 6.28 -2.92 -5.43
N ALA A 207 7.00 -3.05 -6.52
CA ALA A 207 6.50 -3.16 -7.89
C ALA A 207 5.86 -1.89 -8.49
N ARG A 208 5.71 -0.79 -7.75
CA ARG A 208 5.14 0.44 -8.34
C ARG A 208 6.11 1.15 -9.27
N ALA A 209 7.37 1.28 -8.86
CA ALA A 209 8.40 1.92 -9.68
C ALA A 209 8.69 1.13 -10.96
N PRO A 210 8.93 -0.19 -10.92
CA PRO A 210 9.21 -0.99 -12.11
C PRO A 210 8.05 -1.03 -13.12
N THR A 211 6.81 -0.88 -12.67
CA THR A 211 5.62 -0.94 -13.53
C THR A 211 5.29 0.39 -14.22
N LEU A 212 6.10 1.41 -14.04
CA LEU A 212 5.90 2.72 -14.66
C LEU A 212 5.74 2.67 -16.20
N PRO A 213 6.44 1.80 -16.97
CA PRO A 213 6.22 1.67 -18.42
C PRO A 213 4.77 1.30 -18.78
N PHE A 214 4.13 0.44 -18.00
CA PHE A 214 2.73 0.07 -18.20
C PHE A 214 1.77 1.23 -17.88
N TYR A 215 2.05 2.00 -16.82
CA TYR A 215 1.28 3.21 -16.50
C TYR A 215 1.34 4.25 -17.61
N ARG A 216 2.52 4.46 -18.20
CA ARG A 216 2.68 5.37 -19.33
C ARG A 216 1.85 4.92 -20.52
N ARG A 217 1.85 3.62 -20.81
CA ARG A 217 1.04 3.05 -21.87
C ARG A 217 -0.46 3.26 -21.64
N ALA A 218 -0.97 2.93 -20.48
CA ALA A 218 -2.38 3.04 -20.14
C ALA A 218 -2.90 4.49 -20.22
N TYR A 219 -2.16 5.43 -19.63
CA TYR A 219 -2.63 6.81 -19.50
C TYR A 219 -2.08 7.78 -20.55
N LYS A 220 -1.39 7.28 -21.56
CA LYS A 220 -0.85 8.08 -22.68
C LYS A 220 -0.06 9.31 -22.21
N ARG A 221 0.62 9.20 -21.09
CA ARG A 221 1.42 10.30 -20.52
C ARG A 221 2.86 10.17 -21.00
N SER A 222 3.34 11.21 -21.70
CA SER A 222 4.77 11.41 -21.88
C SER A 222 5.42 11.85 -20.58
N LEU A 223 6.64 11.39 -20.32
CA LEU A 223 7.46 11.91 -19.21
C LEU A 223 7.98 13.31 -19.47
N ASP A 224 8.17 13.64 -20.75
CA ASP A 224 8.91 14.82 -21.18
C ASP A 224 7.99 15.93 -21.70
N GLY A 225 6.67 15.82 -21.50
CA GLY A 225 5.70 16.77 -22.05
C GLY A 225 5.58 16.72 -23.59
N LEU A 226 6.36 15.85 -24.25
CA LEU A 226 6.32 15.59 -25.68
C LEU A 226 5.25 14.52 -25.97
N SER A 227 4.58 14.62 -27.08
CA SER A 227 3.42 13.87 -27.56
C SER A 227 3.10 12.55 -26.85
N ALA A 228 1.83 12.35 -26.51
CA ALA A 228 1.33 11.10 -25.94
C ALA A 228 1.85 9.89 -26.76
N ASP A 229 2.45 8.91 -26.10
CA ASP A 229 2.83 7.65 -26.75
C ASP A 229 1.58 6.91 -27.20
N LEU A 230 1.21 7.09 -28.47
CA LEU A 230 0.09 6.40 -29.11
C LEU A 230 0.49 5.01 -29.60
N SER A 231 1.75 4.64 -29.44
CA SER A 231 2.25 3.31 -29.80
C SER A 231 1.47 2.22 -29.09
N THR A 232 1.24 1.12 -29.75
CA THR A 232 0.73 -0.12 -29.15
C THR A 232 1.82 -1.17 -29.00
N CYS A 233 3.04 -0.91 -29.52
CA CYS A 233 4.14 -1.84 -29.53
C CYS A 233 4.69 -2.10 -28.12
N TRP A 234 5.02 -3.33 -27.85
CA TRP A 234 5.78 -3.71 -26.64
C TRP A 234 7.19 -3.11 -26.68
N THR A 235 7.77 -2.79 -25.54
CA THR A 235 9.09 -2.12 -25.45
C THR A 235 10.04 -2.86 -24.51
N THR A 236 11.36 -2.72 -24.71
CA THR A 236 12.37 -3.29 -23.81
C THR A 236 12.21 -2.88 -22.35
N LYS A 237 11.68 -1.67 -22.06
CA LYS A 237 11.37 -1.27 -20.68
C LYS A 237 10.23 -2.08 -20.09
N MET A 238 9.30 -2.57 -20.91
CA MET A 238 8.23 -3.47 -20.47
C MET A 238 8.76 -4.87 -20.23
N ASP A 239 9.77 -5.34 -21.00
CA ASP A 239 10.45 -6.60 -20.73
C ASP A 239 11.09 -6.61 -19.34
N GLN A 240 11.85 -5.55 -19.01
CA GLN A 240 12.46 -5.38 -17.69
C GLN A 240 11.43 -5.34 -16.56
N ALA A 241 10.30 -4.65 -16.79
CA ALA A 241 9.21 -4.60 -15.83
C ALA A 241 8.55 -5.98 -15.64
N LEU A 242 8.35 -6.73 -16.71
CA LEU A 242 7.77 -8.06 -16.67
C LEU A 242 8.69 -9.07 -15.97
N GLU A 243 9.99 -9.05 -16.27
CA GLU A 243 10.99 -9.86 -15.57
C GLU A 243 10.98 -9.60 -14.05
N PHE A 244 10.93 -8.31 -13.67
CA PHE A 244 10.79 -7.92 -12.27
C PHE A 244 9.49 -8.49 -11.66
N LEU A 245 8.36 -8.40 -12.35
CA LEU A 245 7.09 -8.90 -11.86
C LEU A 245 7.09 -10.42 -11.70
N HIS A 246 7.68 -11.18 -12.65
CA HIS A 246 7.87 -12.62 -12.51
C HIS A 246 8.68 -12.99 -11.28
N ALA A 247 9.74 -12.22 -10.98
CA ALA A 247 10.56 -12.46 -9.82
C ALA A 247 9.82 -12.21 -8.49
N ILE A 248 9.00 -11.17 -8.41
CA ILE A 248 8.35 -10.72 -7.16
C ILE A 248 6.97 -11.35 -6.94
N LEU A 249 6.17 -11.55 -8.00
CA LEU A 249 4.79 -12.06 -7.88
C LEU A 249 4.70 -13.59 -7.81
N HIS A 250 5.81 -14.31 -7.92
CA HIS A 250 5.80 -15.76 -7.74
C HIS A 250 5.33 -16.11 -6.32
N LYS A 251 4.40 -17.06 -6.20
CA LYS A 251 3.72 -17.43 -4.94
C LYS A 251 4.63 -17.66 -3.74
N ASP A 252 5.81 -18.27 -3.96
CA ASP A 252 6.77 -18.62 -2.90
C ASP A 252 7.68 -17.43 -2.52
N ARG A 253 7.64 -16.35 -3.30
CA ARG A 253 8.52 -15.18 -3.17
C ARG A 253 7.77 -13.92 -2.81
N LEU A 254 6.45 -13.94 -2.94
CA LEU A 254 5.58 -12.78 -2.76
C LEU A 254 5.80 -12.13 -1.38
N PRO A 255 6.10 -10.83 -1.33
CA PRO A 255 6.22 -10.09 -0.08
C PRO A 255 4.83 -9.75 0.47
N HIS A 256 4.24 -10.67 1.24
CA HIS A 256 2.93 -10.42 1.87
C HIS A 256 2.97 -9.16 2.74
N ARG A 257 1.94 -8.33 2.62
CA ARG A 257 1.77 -7.18 3.49
C ARG A 257 1.40 -7.67 4.89
N ARG A 258 2.12 -7.17 5.89
CA ARG A 258 1.86 -7.44 7.31
C ARG A 258 1.60 -6.14 8.04
N VAL A 259 0.57 -6.11 8.86
CA VAL A 259 0.25 -5.01 9.74
C VAL A 259 0.45 -5.45 11.18
N PHE A 260 1.25 -4.72 11.93
CA PHE A 260 1.52 -4.98 13.35
C PHE A 260 0.60 -4.14 14.23
N PHE A 261 0.05 -4.73 15.27
CA PHE A 261 -0.78 -4.05 16.27
C PHE A 261 -0.47 -4.52 17.71
N ASN A 262 0.73 -5.10 17.88
CA ASN A 262 1.25 -5.44 19.20
C ASN A 262 1.59 -4.17 19.99
N ASP A 263 1.79 -4.33 21.31
CA ASP A 263 2.14 -3.22 22.22
C ASP A 263 3.59 -2.76 22.08
N GLN A 264 4.35 -3.32 21.15
CA GLN A 264 5.72 -2.88 20.91
C GLN A 264 5.72 -1.46 20.35
N PRO A 265 6.41 -0.53 21.01
CA PRO A 265 6.51 0.82 20.51
C PRO A 265 7.26 0.84 19.17
N PRO A 266 6.87 1.76 18.24
CA PRO A 266 7.54 1.87 16.95
C PRO A 266 8.99 2.36 17.12
N ALA A 267 9.86 1.92 16.23
CA ALA A 267 11.17 2.54 16.07
C ALA A 267 11.03 3.87 15.30
N LEU A 268 11.82 4.87 15.66
CA LEU A 268 11.88 6.17 14.98
C LEU A 268 13.17 6.25 14.18
N GLY A 269 13.09 6.69 12.93
CA GLY A 269 14.22 6.88 12.04
C GLY A 269 14.19 8.23 11.34
N TYR A 270 15.33 8.91 11.31
CA TYR A 270 15.54 10.18 10.65
C TYR A 270 16.71 10.04 9.67
N SER A 271 16.56 10.52 8.46
CA SER A 271 17.64 10.61 7.49
C SER A 271 17.62 11.96 6.80
N ASP A 272 18.78 12.52 6.58
CA ASP A 272 18.98 13.82 5.94
C ASP A 272 20.23 13.79 5.07
N ALA A 273 20.25 14.60 4.02
CA ALA A 273 21.40 14.75 3.14
C ALA A 273 21.72 16.21 2.85
N GLN A 274 23.00 16.55 2.98
CA GLN A 274 23.50 17.90 2.71
C GLN A 274 23.93 18.05 1.26
N GLY A 275 23.46 19.11 0.58
CA GLY A 275 23.65 19.30 -0.86
C GLY A 275 25.08 19.59 -1.30
N GLU A 276 25.90 20.30 -0.50
CA GLU A 276 27.24 20.74 -0.90
C GLU A 276 28.26 19.61 -0.86
N THR A 277 28.27 18.83 0.21
CA THR A 277 29.24 17.75 0.43
C THR A 277 28.67 16.36 0.17
N TYR A 278 27.36 16.25 -0.08
CA TYR A 278 26.63 14.98 -0.13
C TYR A 278 26.83 14.14 1.13
N GLY A 279 26.97 14.84 2.27
CA GLY A 279 26.96 14.22 3.59
C GLY A 279 25.60 13.65 3.91
N ILE A 280 25.58 12.50 4.56
CA ILE A 280 24.37 11.80 4.99
C ILE A 280 24.40 11.63 6.50
N GLY A 281 23.35 12.12 7.13
CA GLY A 281 23.08 11.94 8.55
C GLY A 281 21.97 10.93 8.78
N LEU A 282 22.18 9.99 9.68
CA LEU A 282 21.21 8.98 10.09
C LEU A 282 21.04 9.04 11.60
N VAL A 283 19.81 9.03 12.07
CA VAL A 283 19.53 8.96 13.51
C VAL A 283 18.37 7.98 13.75
N THR A 284 18.50 7.14 14.75
CA THR A 284 17.41 6.24 15.16
C THR A 284 17.24 6.22 16.67
N PHE A 285 15.97 6.17 17.09
CA PHE A 285 15.58 5.96 18.46
C PHE A 285 14.76 4.68 18.55
N ASP A 286 15.22 3.78 19.39
CA ASP A 286 14.51 2.54 19.66
C ASP A 286 14.25 2.44 21.18
N PRO A 287 13.00 2.28 21.60
CA PRO A 287 12.66 2.08 23.00
C PRO A 287 13.37 0.88 23.66
N PHE A 288 13.74 -0.14 22.89
CA PHE A 288 14.54 -1.25 23.39
C PHE A 288 16.00 -0.89 23.64
N ASP A 289 16.60 -0.04 22.78
CA ASP A 289 17.93 0.54 23.04
C ASP A 289 17.93 1.35 24.32
N LEU A 290 16.88 2.13 24.56
CA LEU A 290 16.72 2.93 25.78
C LEU A 290 16.69 2.07 27.06
N GLN A 291 16.05 0.89 27.01
CA GLN A 291 16.01 -0.05 28.13
C GLN A 291 17.38 -0.59 28.54
N ILE A 292 18.32 -0.63 27.60
CA ILE A 292 19.71 -1.04 27.85
C ILE A 292 20.67 0.13 28.00
N GLY A 293 20.14 1.33 28.19
CA GLY A 293 20.94 2.55 28.46
C GLY A 293 21.53 3.23 27.22
N ILE A 294 21.07 2.89 26.01
CA ILE A 294 21.45 3.55 24.76
C ILE A 294 20.36 4.55 24.38
N PRO A 295 20.57 5.88 24.52
CA PRO A 295 19.55 6.89 24.24
C PRO A 295 19.05 6.89 22.79
N GLY A 296 19.89 6.48 21.88
CA GLY A 296 19.67 6.37 20.43
C GLY A 296 20.98 6.13 19.71
N ARG A 297 20.90 6.01 18.40
CA ARG A 297 22.07 5.73 17.53
C ARG A 297 22.15 6.73 16.41
N PHE A 298 23.35 7.01 15.91
CA PHE A 298 23.54 7.86 14.74
C PHE A 298 24.67 7.34 13.83
N SER A 299 24.65 7.82 12.59
CA SER A 299 25.75 7.71 11.64
C SER A 299 25.95 9.05 10.95
N ALA A 300 27.21 9.39 10.68
CA ALA A 300 27.58 10.54 9.89
C ALA A 300 28.55 10.03 8.79
N THR A 301 28.24 10.29 7.53
CA THR A 301 29.02 9.76 6.41
C THR A 301 28.86 10.61 5.16
N ILE A 302 29.63 10.33 4.14
CA ILE A 302 29.45 10.87 2.79
C ILE A 302 28.94 9.75 1.89
N ILE A 303 28.05 10.06 0.95
CA ILE A 303 27.59 9.08 -0.03
C ILE A 303 28.80 8.45 -0.75
N PRO A 304 28.84 7.13 -0.99
CA PRO A 304 29.89 6.50 -1.75
C PRO A 304 30.01 7.10 -3.16
N ALA A 305 31.25 7.42 -3.57
CA ALA A 305 31.51 8.09 -4.86
C ALA A 305 30.88 7.33 -6.05
N TRP A 306 31.01 6.00 -6.08
CA TRP A 306 30.42 5.17 -7.15
C TRP A 306 28.91 5.34 -7.24
N LEU A 307 28.21 5.53 -6.10
CA LEU A 307 26.75 5.68 -6.07
C LEU A 307 26.35 7.09 -6.55
N LEU A 308 27.09 8.10 -6.11
CA LEU A 308 26.88 9.47 -6.61
C LEU A 308 27.07 9.57 -8.13
N ASP A 309 28.14 8.95 -8.65
CA ASP A 309 28.41 8.89 -10.10
C ASP A 309 27.28 8.15 -10.83
N ARG A 310 26.78 7.06 -10.27
CA ARG A 310 25.62 6.34 -10.83
C ARG A 310 24.37 7.21 -10.89
N LEU A 311 24.04 7.94 -9.84
CA LEU A 311 22.89 8.84 -9.80
C LEU A 311 23.03 9.96 -10.84
N ARG A 312 24.21 10.53 -11.01
CA ARG A 312 24.49 11.55 -12.03
C ARG A 312 24.33 11.04 -13.46
N LEU A 313 24.75 9.81 -13.73
CA LEU A 313 24.59 9.18 -15.05
C LEU A 313 23.12 8.94 -15.44
N ILE A 314 22.26 8.67 -14.47
CA ILE A 314 20.85 8.39 -14.71
C ILE A 314 20.03 9.69 -14.77
N HIS A 315 20.51 10.76 -14.13
CA HIS A 315 19.80 12.03 -14.06
C HIS A 315 19.93 12.81 -15.38
N PRO A 316 18.85 13.02 -16.14
CA PRO A 316 18.94 13.62 -17.48
C PRO A 316 19.16 15.14 -17.47
N ARG A 317 19.24 15.78 -16.30
CA ARG A 317 19.45 17.22 -16.12
C ARG A 317 20.60 17.44 -15.14
N ASP A 318 21.50 18.37 -15.47
CA ASP A 318 22.54 18.88 -14.54
C ASP A 318 21.92 19.74 -13.41
N ASP A 319 20.77 19.34 -12.91
CA ASP A 319 20.03 20.00 -11.83
C ASP A 319 20.38 19.34 -10.50
N ASP A 320 21.20 20.02 -9.72
CA ASP A 320 21.63 19.56 -8.38
C ASP A 320 20.45 19.27 -7.45
N GLN A 321 19.30 19.94 -7.62
CA GLN A 321 18.11 19.68 -6.81
C GLN A 321 17.52 18.28 -7.04
N GLY A 322 17.57 17.78 -8.26
CA GLY A 322 17.12 16.42 -8.58
C GLY A 322 18.01 15.35 -7.97
N ILE A 323 19.32 15.60 -7.92
CA ILE A 323 20.29 14.68 -7.31
C ILE A 323 20.12 14.65 -5.80
N ILE A 324 19.92 15.81 -5.16
CA ILE A 324 19.78 15.83 -3.68
C ILE A 324 18.58 15.02 -3.22
N ALA A 325 17.45 15.05 -3.92
CA ALA A 325 16.29 14.22 -3.57
C ALA A 325 16.61 12.71 -3.65
N CYS A 326 17.48 12.29 -4.59
CA CYS A 326 17.95 10.92 -4.66
C CYS A 326 18.87 10.59 -3.47
N VAL A 327 19.79 11.49 -3.10
CA VAL A 327 20.71 11.30 -1.97
C VAL A 327 19.95 11.24 -0.65
N GLU A 328 18.91 12.05 -0.49
CA GLU A 328 17.98 11.99 0.65
C GLU A 328 17.35 10.61 0.78
N LEU A 329 16.85 10.07 -0.31
CA LEU A 329 16.23 8.73 -0.29
C LEU A 329 17.28 7.62 -0.11
N VAL A 330 18.52 7.80 -0.60
CA VAL A 330 19.67 6.92 -0.28
C VAL A 330 19.96 6.97 1.22
N GLY A 331 19.81 8.12 1.88
CA GLY A 331 19.89 8.23 3.34
C GLY A 331 18.89 7.30 4.04
N ALA A 332 17.64 7.29 3.60
CA ALA A 332 16.62 6.37 4.14
C ALA A 332 16.97 4.89 3.88
N ILE A 333 17.53 4.54 2.72
CA ILE A 333 18.05 3.20 2.43
C ILE A 333 19.16 2.83 3.41
N SER A 334 20.15 3.72 3.56
CA SER A 334 21.29 3.51 4.47
C SER A 334 20.84 3.36 5.92
N LEU A 335 19.82 4.12 6.36
CA LEU A 335 19.24 4.00 7.70
C LEU A 335 18.70 2.58 7.96
N LEU A 336 17.93 2.02 7.04
CA LEU A 336 17.38 0.67 7.17
C LEU A 336 18.45 -0.41 7.15
N LEU A 337 19.52 -0.23 6.35
CA LEU A 337 20.64 -1.19 6.25
C LEU A 337 21.60 -1.09 7.43
N THR A 338 21.77 0.10 8.00
CA THR A 338 22.66 0.34 9.15
C THR A 338 22.06 -0.20 10.44
N TYR A 339 20.75 -0.07 10.60
CA TYR A 339 20.02 -0.42 11.83
C TYR A 339 18.90 -1.46 11.59
N PRO A 340 19.17 -2.56 10.88
CA PRO A 340 18.11 -3.51 10.54
C PRO A 340 17.48 -4.15 11.78
N ASP A 341 18.22 -4.32 12.87
CA ASP A 341 17.70 -4.89 14.13
C ASP A 341 16.68 -3.97 14.82
N ASN A 342 16.78 -2.65 14.60
CA ASN A 342 15.82 -1.68 15.14
C ASN A 342 14.51 -1.65 14.34
N PHE A 343 14.52 -2.03 13.07
CA PHE A 343 13.39 -1.85 12.16
C PHE A 343 12.72 -3.15 11.71
N ALA A 344 13.46 -4.28 11.60
CA ALA A 344 12.94 -5.50 11.02
C ALA A 344 11.74 -6.06 11.82
N HIS A 345 10.68 -6.41 11.07
CA HIS A 345 9.46 -7.05 11.58
C HIS A 345 8.70 -6.28 12.65
N ARG A 346 8.67 -4.95 12.52
CA ARG A 346 7.93 -4.07 13.44
C ARG A 346 7.44 -2.81 12.77
N ARG A 347 6.67 -2.02 13.49
CA ARG A 347 6.27 -0.68 13.05
C ARG A 347 7.45 0.27 13.15
N ALA A 348 7.55 1.17 12.17
CA ALA A 348 8.54 2.23 12.15
C ALA A 348 7.93 3.55 11.66
N PHE A 349 8.33 4.66 12.29
CA PHE A 349 8.11 5.99 11.77
C PHE A 349 9.42 6.50 11.17
N LEU A 350 9.40 6.83 9.89
CA LEU A 350 10.53 7.41 9.19
C LEU A 350 10.23 8.86 8.85
N PHE A 351 11.11 9.75 9.23
CA PHE A 351 10.96 11.20 9.05
C PHE A 351 11.83 11.68 7.89
N GLN A 352 11.23 12.51 7.04
CA GLN A 352 11.86 13.07 5.86
C GLN A 352 11.41 14.52 5.66
N ASP A 353 12.34 15.45 5.37
CA ASP A 353 12.04 16.86 5.12
C ASP A 353 12.08 17.23 3.63
N ASN A 354 12.72 16.43 2.79
CA ASN A 354 12.69 16.60 1.34
C ASN A 354 11.37 16.11 0.76
N SER A 355 10.56 17.01 0.21
CA SER A 355 9.22 16.69 -0.30
C SER A 355 9.21 15.69 -1.46
N CYS A 356 10.24 15.68 -2.33
CA CYS A 356 10.35 14.74 -3.44
C CYS A 356 10.69 13.34 -2.96
N ALA A 357 11.64 13.20 -2.04
CA ALA A 357 12.00 11.94 -1.39
C ALA A 357 10.82 11.39 -0.59
N PHE A 358 10.17 12.22 0.23
CA PHE A 358 8.95 11.88 0.96
C PHE A 358 7.86 11.34 0.04
N ALA A 359 7.55 12.07 -1.06
CA ALA A 359 6.54 11.63 -2.01
C ALA A 359 6.88 10.29 -2.67
N ALA A 360 8.16 10.04 -2.99
CA ALA A 360 8.63 8.77 -3.55
C ALA A 360 8.52 7.62 -2.53
N MET A 361 8.85 7.85 -1.26
CA MET A 361 8.69 6.89 -0.16
C MET A 361 7.22 6.50 0.06
N VAL A 362 6.30 7.47 0.02
CA VAL A 362 4.87 7.23 0.24
C VAL A 362 4.23 6.59 -0.99
N SER A 363 4.51 7.12 -2.19
CA SER A 363 3.85 6.67 -3.43
C SER A 363 4.44 5.38 -4.01
N GLY A 364 5.68 5.02 -3.64
CA GLY A 364 6.42 3.89 -4.20
C GLY A 364 6.95 4.13 -5.62
N ARG A 365 6.90 5.35 -6.12
CA ARG A 365 7.35 5.73 -7.47
C ARG A 365 7.64 7.22 -7.58
N SER A 366 8.36 7.60 -8.63
CA SER A 366 8.60 9.00 -9.00
C SER A 366 8.47 9.20 -10.52
N SER A 367 8.22 10.43 -10.94
CA SER A 367 8.32 10.82 -12.35
C SER A 367 9.79 10.95 -12.81
N SER A 368 10.70 11.32 -11.90
CA SER A 368 12.15 11.30 -12.15
C SER A 368 12.64 9.86 -12.27
N ILE A 369 13.44 9.56 -13.31
CA ILE A 369 13.96 8.22 -13.57
C ILE A 369 14.89 7.78 -12.45
N SER A 370 15.82 8.63 -12.05
CA SER A 370 16.78 8.34 -10.98
C SER A 370 16.10 8.14 -9.63
N LEU A 371 15.21 9.05 -9.24
CA LEU A 371 14.47 8.94 -7.98
C LEU A 371 13.54 7.71 -7.98
N ASN A 372 13.01 7.32 -9.15
CA ASN A 372 12.19 6.11 -9.28
C ASN A 372 13.02 4.83 -9.08
N GLU A 373 14.27 4.79 -9.56
CA GLU A 373 15.20 3.68 -9.31
C GLU A 373 15.51 3.55 -7.82
N VAL A 374 15.86 4.67 -7.17
CA VAL A 374 16.14 4.69 -5.71
C VAL A 374 14.91 4.26 -4.91
N ALA A 375 13.70 4.74 -5.29
CA ALA A 375 12.44 4.36 -4.64
C ALA A 375 12.17 2.85 -4.73
N ASN A 376 12.48 2.22 -5.87
CA ASN A 376 12.35 0.77 -6.02
C ASN A 376 13.23 0.02 -5.01
N ILE A 377 14.50 0.42 -4.89
CA ILE A 377 15.45 -0.22 -3.96
C ILE A 377 15.00 -0.02 -2.51
N TYR A 378 14.58 1.20 -2.14
CA TYR A 378 14.03 1.49 -0.81
C TYR A 378 12.88 0.55 -0.45
N HIS A 379 11.88 0.41 -1.33
CA HIS A 379 10.71 -0.42 -1.06
C HIS A 379 11.03 -1.91 -1.01
N LEU A 380 11.97 -2.38 -1.83
CA LEU A 380 12.45 -3.75 -1.77
C LEU A 380 13.13 -4.05 -0.43
N ILE A 381 13.97 -3.14 0.07
CA ILE A 381 14.62 -3.29 1.38
C ILE A 381 13.58 -3.28 2.50
N ALA A 382 12.65 -2.34 2.51
CA ALA A 382 11.60 -2.27 3.51
C ALA A 382 10.75 -3.55 3.53
N ALA A 383 10.40 -4.08 2.35
CA ALA A 383 9.68 -5.34 2.21
C ALA A 383 10.50 -6.56 2.64
N ALA A 384 11.81 -6.60 2.33
CA ALA A 384 12.70 -7.69 2.73
C ALA A 384 12.86 -7.77 4.26
N LEU A 385 12.92 -6.61 4.92
CA LEU A 385 12.96 -6.48 6.37
C LEU A 385 11.58 -6.65 7.03
N GLY A 386 10.49 -6.69 6.24
CA GLY A 386 9.13 -6.86 6.75
C GLY A 386 8.67 -5.71 7.65
N ILE A 387 9.04 -4.49 7.34
CA ILE A 387 8.75 -3.30 8.14
C ILE A 387 7.36 -2.76 7.79
N ASP A 388 6.53 -2.47 8.81
CA ASP A 388 5.31 -1.68 8.66
C ASP A 388 5.66 -0.19 8.82
N VAL A 389 5.98 0.45 7.69
CA VAL A 389 6.53 1.81 7.65
C VAL A 389 5.42 2.84 7.57
N TRP A 390 5.47 3.83 8.45
CA TRP A 390 4.80 5.11 8.31
C TRP A 390 5.84 6.18 8.02
N VAL A 391 5.72 6.86 6.89
CA VAL A 391 6.60 7.99 6.56
C VAL A 391 5.90 9.27 6.94
N GLU A 392 6.60 10.13 7.67
CA GLU A 392 6.10 11.44 8.11
C GLU A 392 7.00 12.55 7.59
N TRP A 393 6.39 13.62 7.11
CA TRP A 393 7.15 14.82 6.76
C TRP A 393 7.45 15.64 8.00
N CYS A 394 8.67 16.14 8.14
CA CYS A 394 9.02 17.07 9.19
C CYS A 394 9.68 18.33 8.64
N ALA A 395 9.56 19.44 9.34
CA ALA A 395 10.27 20.66 8.98
C ALA A 395 11.78 20.48 9.19
N SER A 396 12.61 21.11 8.35
CA SER A 396 14.09 21.00 8.43
C SER A 396 14.64 21.40 9.78
N GLU A 397 13.99 22.36 10.48
CA GLU A 397 14.39 22.76 11.84
C GLU A 397 14.19 21.65 12.88
N ALA A 398 13.32 20.70 12.60
CA ALA A 398 13.03 19.55 13.45
C ALA A 398 13.77 18.28 13.00
N MET A 399 14.49 18.32 11.84
CA MET A 399 15.25 17.21 11.31
C MET A 399 16.53 17.00 12.10
N ILE A 400 16.50 16.09 13.08
CA ILE A 400 17.65 15.81 13.94
C ILE A 400 18.86 15.25 13.16
N ALA A 401 18.62 14.61 12.02
CA ALA A 401 19.65 14.06 11.14
C ALA A 401 20.41 15.13 10.35
N ASP A 402 19.94 16.39 10.31
CA ASP A 402 20.65 17.53 9.70
C ASP A 402 22.03 17.78 10.37
N MET A 403 22.16 17.47 11.66
CA MET A 403 23.42 17.63 12.36
C MET A 403 24.52 16.67 11.88
N PRO A 404 24.30 15.36 11.89
CA PRO A 404 25.31 14.42 11.39
C PRO A 404 25.47 14.47 9.86
N SER A 405 24.53 15.01 9.06
CA SER A 405 24.70 15.16 7.62
C SER A 405 25.73 16.22 7.24
N ARG A 406 25.91 17.26 8.06
CA ARG A 406 26.79 18.40 7.77
C ARG A 406 28.26 18.14 8.02
N LEU A 407 28.65 17.12 8.76
CA LEU A 407 30.02 16.75 9.09
C LEU A 407 30.89 17.93 9.65
N ASP A 408 30.29 19.08 9.92
CA ASP A 408 30.95 20.30 10.39
C ASP A 408 30.72 20.49 11.89
N SER A 409 31.81 20.44 12.64
CA SER A 409 31.79 20.69 14.08
C SER A 409 31.45 22.13 14.48
N ALA A 410 31.55 23.07 13.55
CA ALA A 410 31.22 24.50 13.79
C ALA A 410 29.72 24.81 13.69
N HIS A 411 28.89 23.85 13.31
CA HIS A 411 27.45 24.08 13.20
C HIS A 411 26.80 24.42 14.55
N LYS A 412 25.94 25.46 14.57
CA LYS A 412 25.33 26.04 15.81
C LYS A 412 24.60 25.05 16.72
N HIS A 413 24.19 23.89 16.21
CA HIS A 413 23.49 22.85 16.96
C HIS A 413 24.37 21.65 17.33
N HIS A 414 25.65 21.66 16.97
CA HIS A 414 26.57 20.54 17.21
C HIS A 414 26.67 20.16 18.68
N GLU A 415 26.78 21.15 19.58
CA GLU A 415 26.80 20.93 21.03
C GLU A 415 25.51 20.31 21.56
N LYS A 416 24.34 20.73 21.06
CA LYS A 416 23.05 20.12 21.43
C LYS A 416 22.98 18.67 21.00
N PHE A 417 23.47 18.35 19.80
CA PHE A 417 23.50 16.99 19.29
C PHE A 417 24.44 16.09 20.11
N LYS A 418 25.64 16.56 20.46
CA LYS A 418 26.58 15.85 21.35
C LYS A 418 25.97 15.52 22.71
N ASN A 419 25.17 16.43 23.26
CA ASN A 419 24.52 16.25 24.55
C ASN A 419 23.46 15.14 24.55
N LEU A 420 23.00 14.68 23.38
CA LEU A 420 22.09 13.52 23.27
C LEU A 420 22.79 12.20 23.56
N LYS A 421 24.13 12.16 23.55
CA LYS A 421 24.97 10.96 23.84
C LYS A 421 24.56 9.74 23.02
N LEU A 422 24.23 9.96 21.75
CA LEU A 422 23.86 8.89 20.83
C LEU A 422 25.07 8.01 20.54
N ALA A 423 24.85 6.70 20.38
CA ALA A 423 25.88 5.75 20.01
C ALA A 423 26.17 5.84 18.51
N GLU A 424 27.43 6.07 18.14
CA GLU A 424 27.83 6.12 16.74
C GLU A 424 27.97 4.72 16.14
N ARG A 425 27.56 4.59 14.87
CA ARG A 425 27.76 3.38 14.07
C ARG A 425 28.14 3.75 12.64
N ALA A 426 29.02 2.97 12.02
CA ALA A 426 29.34 3.14 10.61
C ALA A 426 28.13 2.89 9.72
N ALA A 427 27.88 3.79 8.78
CA ALA A 427 26.77 3.67 7.83
C ALA A 427 27.01 2.51 6.84
N VAL A 428 25.92 1.85 6.47
CA VAL A 428 25.93 0.74 5.50
C VAL A 428 25.15 1.17 4.26
N PHE A 429 25.76 0.97 3.09
CA PHE A 429 25.15 1.21 1.79
C PHE A 429 25.06 -0.11 1.02
N PRO A 430 24.15 -0.23 0.04
CA PRO A 430 24.21 -1.32 -0.92
C PRO A 430 25.56 -1.29 -1.65
N THR A 431 26.10 -2.44 -2.00
CA THR A 431 27.25 -2.54 -2.90
C THR A 431 26.83 -2.28 -4.34
N PRO A 432 27.78 -1.97 -5.28
CA PRO A 432 27.43 -1.84 -6.70
C PRO A 432 26.64 -3.03 -7.24
N LYS A 433 27.02 -4.25 -6.88
CA LYS A 433 26.35 -5.49 -7.29
C LYS A 433 24.91 -5.58 -6.76
N GLU A 434 24.69 -5.20 -5.51
CA GLU A 434 23.35 -5.19 -4.88
C GLU A 434 22.44 -4.09 -5.48
N TRP A 435 23.06 -2.99 -5.90
CA TRP A 435 22.36 -1.92 -6.59
C TRP A 435 21.94 -2.32 -8.00
N ASP A 436 22.83 -2.97 -8.75
CA ASP A 436 22.59 -3.43 -10.13
C ASP A 436 21.60 -4.61 -10.20
N ASP A 437 21.54 -5.45 -9.14
CA ASP A 437 20.59 -6.56 -9.02
C ASP A 437 19.78 -6.46 -7.71
N PRO A 438 18.84 -5.51 -7.65
CA PRO A 438 18.06 -5.25 -6.44
C PRO A 438 17.12 -6.41 -6.07
N ILE A 439 16.79 -7.28 -7.02
CA ILE A 439 15.94 -8.47 -6.76
C ILE A 439 16.75 -9.52 -5.99
N SER A 440 17.95 -9.85 -6.43
CA SER A 440 18.81 -10.77 -5.70
C SER A 440 19.20 -10.22 -4.33
N PHE A 441 19.39 -8.90 -4.22
CA PHE A 441 19.63 -8.24 -2.96
C PHE A 441 18.40 -8.36 -2.02
N TYR A 442 17.19 -8.11 -2.51
CA TYR A 442 15.95 -8.33 -1.78
C TYR A 442 15.87 -9.75 -1.19
N PHE A 443 16.12 -10.80 -2.01
CA PHE A 443 16.08 -12.18 -1.52
C PHE A 443 17.18 -12.50 -0.52
N SER A 444 18.36 -11.89 -0.66
CA SER A 444 19.45 -12.02 0.31
C SER A 444 19.06 -11.46 1.67
N LEU A 445 18.54 -10.24 1.70
CA LEU A 445 18.05 -9.60 2.93
C LEU A 445 16.90 -10.40 3.56
N ARG A 446 15.93 -10.82 2.75
CA ARG A 446 14.80 -11.63 3.23
C ARG A 446 15.24 -12.96 3.86
N ARG A 447 16.25 -13.62 3.31
CA ARG A 447 16.84 -14.82 3.94
C ARG A 447 17.52 -14.51 5.26
N LYS A 448 18.24 -13.40 5.34
CA LYS A 448 18.97 -12.99 6.54
C LYS A 448 18.04 -12.59 7.69
N PHE A 449 16.95 -11.88 7.39
CA PHE A 449 16.06 -11.30 8.40
C PHE A 449 14.69 -11.98 8.49
N GLY A 450 14.22 -12.71 7.45
CA GLY A 450 12.90 -13.33 7.41
C GLY A 450 12.70 -14.51 8.36
N SER A 451 13.76 -15.18 8.79
CA SER A 451 13.70 -16.36 9.68
C SER A 451 13.43 -16.03 11.15
N LYS A 452 13.58 -14.78 11.58
CA LYS A 452 13.33 -14.36 12.98
C LYS A 452 11.84 -14.38 13.40
N LEU A 453 10.91 -14.67 12.49
CA LEU A 453 9.46 -14.66 12.74
C LEU A 453 8.85 -16.02 13.09
N ILE A 454 9.61 -17.12 13.01
CA ILE A 454 9.07 -18.48 13.18
C ILE A 454 9.35 -19.05 14.59
N SER A 455 10.11 -18.32 15.40
CA SER A 455 10.41 -18.73 16.78
C SER A 455 9.44 -18.11 17.80
#